data_519d8aca10eb65bfbe399513ceb45478
#
_entry.id   519d8aca10eb65bfbe399513ceb45478
#
_cell.length_a   1.000
_cell.length_b   1.000
_cell.length_c   1.000
_cell.angle_alpha   90.00
_cell.angle_beta   90.00
_cell.angle_gamma   90.00
#
_symmetry.space_group_name_H-M   'P 1'
#
loop_
_entity.id
_entity.type
_entity.pdbx_description
1 polymer ?
#
loop_
_entity_poly.entity_id
_entity_poly.type
_entity_poly.pdbx_seq_one_letter_code
_entity_poly.pdbx_strand_id
1 'polypeptide(L)'
;MAKVYGSLIDNETRCTHYYSSLDVIAIKFKCCNKYYPCYKCHNEHVSHTIDRWAENEFDEKAIMCGVCKHEMRIRDYMMVEMCPRCKAHFNSRCKFHYHLYFVI
;
A
#
# COMPACT_ATOMS: atom_id res chain seq x y z
N MET A 1 12.28 3.69 10.26
CA MET A 1 11.54 2.87 9.31
C MET A 1 10.06 2.87 9.69
N ALA A 2 9.17 3.04 8.73
CA ALA A 2 7.74 3.10 9.01
C ALA A 2 7.20 1.73 9.40
N LYS A 3 6.31 1.70 10.37
CA LYS A 3 5.65 0.48 10.82
C LYS A 3 4.46 0.17 9.92
N VAL A 4 4.25 -1.11 9.61
CA VAL A 4 3.09 -1.59 8.88
C VAL A 4 2.14 -2.26 9.87
N TYR A 5 0.89 -1.83 9.88
CA TYR A 5 -0.17 -2.34 10.75
C TYR A 5 -1.01 -3.36 10.00
N GLY A 6 -1.82 -4.13 10.71
CA GLY A 6 -2.75 -5.06 10.10
C GLY A 6 -2.46 -6.51 10.45
N SER A 7 -3.18 -7.43 9.79
CA SER A 7 -3.05 -8.88 10.01
C SER A 7 -1.94 -9.46 9.15
N LEU A 8 -0.70 -9.06 9.43
CA LEU A 8 0.49 -9.48 8.68
C LEU A 8 0.82 -10.94 8.93
N ILE A 9 1.20 -11.66 7.87
CA ILE A 9 1.62 -13.07 7.96
C ILE A 9 3.11 -13.26 7.70
N ASP A 10 3.81 -12.22 7.21
CA ASP A 10 5.26 -12.27 6.99
C ASP A 10 5.87 -10.87 7.08
N ASN A 11 7.18 -10.77 6.78
CA ASN A 11 7.92 -9.51 6.81
C ASN A 11 7.82 -8.70 5.51
N GLU A 12 7.07 -9.20 4.53
CA GLU A 12 6.96 -8.58 3.21
C GLU A 12 5.58 -7.99 2.95
N THR A 13 4.87 -7.61 3.98
CA THR A 13 3.55 -6.95 3.97
C THR A 13 2.39 -7.80 3.45
N ARG A 14 2.59 -9.11 3.31
CA ARG A 14 1.46 -10.01 3.03
C ARG A 14 0.57 -10.10 4.26
N CYS A 15 -0.72 -10.24 4.02
CA CYS A 15 -1.71 -10.31 5.10
C CYS A 15 -2.65 -11.50 4.88
N THR A 16 -3.53 -11.74 5.85
CA THR A 16 -4.49 -12.84 5.75
C THR A 16 -5.48 -12.70 4.59
N HIS A 17 -5.61 -11.49 4.02
CA HIS A 17 -6.51 -11.21 2.89
C HIS A 17 -5.82 -11.37 1.54
N TYR A 18 -4.54 -10.97 1.45
CA TYR A 18 -3.76 -10.98 0.21
C TYR A 18 -2.36 -11.49 0.53
N TYR A 19 -2.05 -12.72 0.09
CA TYR A 19 -0.82 -13.40 0.47
C TYR A 19 -0.11 -14.13 -0.68
N SER A 20 -0.33 -13.69 -1.92
CA SER A 20 0.41 -14.24 -3.06
C SER A 20 1.86 -13.73 -3.05
N SER A 21 2.70 -14.31 -3.92
CA SER A 21 4.09 -13.88 -4.05
C SER A 21 4.22 -12.42 -4.51
N LEU A 22 3.17 -11.87 -5.14
CA LEU A 22 3.17 -10.50 -5.66
C LEU A 22 2.51 -9.50 -4.72
N ASP A 23 1.96 -9.94 -3.58
CA ASP A 23 1.27 -9.06 -2.64
C ASP A 23 2.27 -8.50 -1.61
N VAL A 24 3.20 -7.67 -2.10
CA VAL A 24 4.31 -7.12 -1.32
C VAL A 24 4.27 -5.59 -1.28
N ILE A 25 3.07 -5.03 -1.10
CA ILE A 25 2.85 -3.57 -1.03
C ILE A 25 2.09 -3.23 0.25
N ALA A 26 2.50 -2.16 0.91
CA ALA A 26 1.72 -1.52 1.96
C ALA A 26 1.36 -0.10 1.52
N ILE A 27 0.19 0.37 1.94
CA ILE A 27 -0.34 1.68 1.56
C ILE A 27 -0.56 2.49 2.83
N LYS A 28 -0.04 3.73 2.84
CA LYS A 28 -0.30 4.67 3.92
C LYS A 28 -1.67 5.30 3.68
N PHE A 29 -2.58 5.15 4.62
CA PHE A 29 -3.93 5.72 4.51
C PHE A 29 -3.93 7.16 5.00
N LYS A 30 -4.53 8.04 4.23
CA LYS A 30 -4.58 9.47 4.54
C LYS A 30 -5.32 9.75 5.85
N CYS A 31 -6.37 8.99 6.13
CA CYS A 31 -7.22 9.21 7.30
C CYS A 31 -6.50 9.02 8.63
N CYS A 32 -5.48 8.18 8.68
CA CYS A 32 -4.77 7.89 9.93
C CYS A 32 -3.25 7.98 9.78
N ASN A 33 -2.75 8.21 8.56
CA ASN A 33 -1.32 8.34 8.27
C ASN A 33 -0.50 7.12 8.68
N LYS A 34 -1.10 5.92 8.54
CA LYS A 34 -0.49 4.64 8.90
C LYS A 34 -0.49 3.69 7.71
N TYR A 35 0.55 2.86 7.60
CA TYR A 35 0.64 1.84 6.56
C TYR A 35 -0.14 0.59 6.94
N TYR A 36 -0.94 0.08 5.99
CA TYR A 36 -1.65 -1.19 6.07
C TYR A 36 -1.41 -1.97 4.78
N PRO A 37 -1.36 -3.32 4.82
CA PRO A 37 -1.14 -4.11 3.61
C PRO A 37 -2.32 -4.06 2.63
N CYS A 38 -3.53 -3.79 3.10
CA CYS A 38 -4.72 -3.68 2.25
C CYS A 38 -5.83 -2.92 2.97
N TYR A 39 -6.89 -2.56 2.22
CA TYR A 39 -8.02 -1.82 2.79
C TYR A 39 -8.78 -2.65 3.84
N LYS A 40 -8.80 -3.97 3.70
CA LYS A 40 -9.47 -4.84 4.67
C LYS A 40 -8.78 -4.82 6.02
N CYS A 41 -7.43 -4.82 6.03
CA CYS A 41 -6.66 -4.68 7.27
C CYS A 41 -6.94 -3.33 7.93
N HIS A 42 -7.01 -2.25 7.16
CA HIS A 42 -7.34 -0.94 7.69
C HIS A 42 -8.71 -0.96 8.37
N ASN A 43 -9.73 -1.50 7.68
CA ASN A 43 -11.10 -1.50 8.19
C ASN A 43 -11.28 -2.40 9.42
N GLU A 44 -10.48 -3.44 9.56
CA GLU A 44 -10.53 -4.32 10.73
C GLU A 44 -9.90 -3.69 11.98
N HIS A 45 -8.94 -2.78 11.80
CA HIS A 45 -8.18 -2.20 12.89
C HIS A 45 -8.66 -0.81 13.33
N VAL A 46 -9.51 -0.17 12.54
CA VAL A 46 -10.01 1.17 12.83
C VAL A 46 -11.52 1.25 12.66
N SER A 47 -12.13 2.23 13.30
CA SER A 47 -13.58 2.44 13.23
C SER A 47 -13.97 3.60 12.32
N HIS A 48 -13.02 4.32 11.75
CA HIS A 48 -13.28 5.43 10.85
C HIS A 48 -13.30 5.00 9.40
N THR A 49 -13.93 5.81 8.54
CA THR A 49 -13.98 5.57 7.09
C THR A 49 -12.62 5.86 6.44
N ILE A 50 -12.29 5.13 5.37
CA ILE A 50 -11.09 5.41 4.57
C ILE A 50 -11.22 6.79 3.94
N ASP A 51 -10.18 7.62 4.12
CA ASP A 51 -10.02 8.87 3.39
C ASP A 51 -8.98 8.64 2.30
N ARG A 52 -9.30 9.05 1.07
CA ARG A 52 -8.46 8.76 -0.09
C ARG A 52 -7.55 9.94 -0.42
N TRP A 53 -6.36 9.62 -0.97
CA TRP A 53 -5.43 10.64 -1.44
C TRP A 53 -5.98 11.30 -2.71
N ALA A 54 -6.01 12.62 -2.74
CA ALA A 54 -6.44 13.38 -3.92
C ALA A 54 -5.30 13.48 -4.94
N GLU A 55 -5.63 13.77 -6.19
CA GLU A 55 -4.63 13.86 -7.28
C GLU A 55 -3.51 14.85 -6.97
N ASN A 56 -3.82 15.98 -6.35
CA ASN A 56 -2.81 16.96 -5.96
C ASN A 56 -1.94 16.51 -4.78
N GLU A 57 -2.23 15.35 -4.22
CA GLU A 57 -1.46 14.74 -3.12
C GLU A 57 -0.62 13.54 -3.60
N PHE A 58 -0.58 13.25 -4.89
CA PHE A 58 0.12 12.07 -5.43
C PHE A 58 1.64 12.15 -5.33
N ASP A 59 2.19 13.29 -4.90
CA ASP A 59 3.61 13.40 -4.60
C ASP A 59 3.96 12.94 -3.18
N GLU A 60 2.95 12.58 -2.38
CA GLU A 60 3.17 12.04 -1.05
C GLU A 60 3.70 10.61 -1.12
N LYS A 61 4.65 10.30 -0.24
CA LYS A 61 5.19 8.94 -0.11
C LYS A 61 4.22 8.11 0.72
N ALA A 62 3.33 7.41 0.04
CA ALA A 62 2.27 6.64 0.68
C ALA A 62 2.28 5.16 0.27
N ILE A 63 3.28 4.71 -0.48
CA ILE A 63 3.43 3.33 -0.91
C ILE A 63 4.76 2.78 -0.41
N MET A 64 4.73 1.59 0.19
CA MET A 64 5.94 0.93 0.68
C MET A 64 6.11 -0.42 -0.01
N CYS A 65 7.31 -0.68 -0.54
CA CYS A 65 7.67 -2.01 -1.00
C CYS A 65 7.85 -2.92 0.22
N GLY A 66 7.13 -4.03 0.26
CA GLY A 66 7.20 -4.97 1.37
C GLY A 66 8.52 -5.71 1.48
N VAL A 67 9.24 -5.84 0.38
CA VAL A 67 10.51 -6.59 0.33
C VAL A 67 11.66 -5.77 0.89
N CYS A 68 11.88 -4.55 0.38
CA CYS A 68 13.03 -3.73 0.79
C CYS A 68 12.65 -2.54 1.67
N LYS A 69 11.37 -2.31 1.92
CA LYS A 69 10.82 -1.23 2.74
C LYS A 69 11.03 0.17 2.15
N HIS A 70 11.35 0.25 0.85
CA HIS A 70 11.45 1.53 0.16
C HIS A 70 10.08 2.20 0.06
N GLU A 71 10.02 3.47 0.46
CA GLU A 71 8.79 4.26 0.36
C GLU A 71 8.78 5.04 -0.95
N MET A 72 7.67 4.96 -1.69
CA MET A 72 7.50 5.58 -3.00
C MET A 72 6.37 6.60 -2.94
N ARG A 73 6.46 7.61 -3.82
CA ARG A 73 5.33 8.50 -4.04
C ARG A 73 4.23 7.74 -4.79
N ILE A 74 2.98 8.13 -4.55
CA ILE A 74 1.82 7.52 -5.22
C ILE A 74 1.99 7.59 -6.74
N ARG A 75 2.40 8.76 -7.25
CA ARG A 75 2.64 9.01 -8.66
C ARG A 75 3.63 8.01 -9.26
N ASP A 76 4.73 7.75 -8.56
CA ASP A 76 5.77 6.83 -9.03
C ASP A 76 5.27 5.38 -9.04
N TYR A 77 4.52 4.98 -8.00
CA TYR A 77 3.95 3.64 -7.92
C TYR A 77 2.99 3.35 -9.08
N MET A 78 2.18 4.31 -9.45
CA MET A 78 1.19 4.14 -10.54
C MET A 78 1.85 3.94 -11.90
N MET A 79 3.13 4.29 -12.05
CA MET A 79 3.86 4.21 -13.32
C MET A 79 4.81 3.01 -13.40
N VAL A 80 4.90 2.19 -12.35
CA VAL A 80 5.81 1.03 -12.34
C VAL A 80 5.05 -0.24 -11.99
N GLU A 81 5.63 -1.39 -12.41
CA GLU A 81 5.10 -2.71 -12.09
C GLU A 81 6.02 -3.46 -11.12
N MET A 82 7.14 -2.83 -10.74
CA MET A 82 8.10 -3.40 -9.80
C MET A 82 8.73 -2.29 -8.98
N CYS A 83 9.32 -2.67 -7.85
CA CYS A 83 10.03 -1.72 -7.01
C CYS A 83 11.26 -1.18 -7.76
N PRO A 84 11.42 0.15 -7.85
CA PRO A 84 12.59 0.72 -8.53
C PRO A 84 13.89 0.46 -7.79
N ARG A 85 13.83 0.09 -6.52
CA ARG A 85 15.01 -0.14 -5.69
C ARG A 85 15.46 -1.61 -5.70
N CYS A 86 14.56 -2.55 -5.39
CA CYS A 86 14.91 -3.96 -5.24
C CYS A 86 14.42 -4.85 -6.39
N LYS A 87 13.64 -4.29 -7.32
CA LYS A 87 13.08 -4.98 -8.48
C LYS A 87 12.05 -6.06 -8.15
N ALA A 88 11.52 -6.09 -6.93
CA ALA A 88 10.41 -6.98 -6.60
C ALA A 88 9.17 -6.62 -7.43
N HIS A 89 8.56 -7.62 -8.06
CA HIS A 89 7.36 -7.39 -8.87
C HIS A 89 6.14 -7.20 -7.98
N PHE A 90 5.28 -6.26 -8.36
CA PHE A 90 4.03 -5.97 -7.67
C PHE A 90 2.86 -6.63 -8.39
N ASN A 91 1.78 -6.86 -7.64
CA ASN A 91 0.58 -7.45 -8.20
C ASN A 91 -0.16 -6.43 -9.06
N SER A 92 -0.26 -6.69 -10.38
CA SER A 92 -0.95 -5.79 -11.30
C SER A 92 -2.45 -5.67 -10.99
N ARG A 93 -3.03 -6.65 -10.30
CA ARG A 93 -4.44 -6.60 -9.88
C ARG A 93 -4.71 -5.52 -8.84
N CYS A 94 -3.68 -5.00 -8.18
CA CYS A 94 -3.84 -3.87 -7.26
C CYS A 94 -4.42 -2.63 -7.95
N LYS A 95 -4.25 -2.53 -9.28
CA LYS A 95 -4.84 -1.43 -10.06
C LYS A 95 -6.36 -1.39 -9.96
N PHE A 96 -7.00 -2.53 -9.76
CA PHE A 96 -8.46 -2.60 -9.59
C PHE A 96 -8.91 -2.00 -8.26
N HIS A 97 -8.00 -1.82 -7.31
CA HIS A 97 -8.30 -1.28 -5.99
C HIS A 97 -7.83 0.17 -5.81
N TYR A 98 -7.27 0.79 -6.83
CA TYR A 98 -6.77 2.17 -6.74
C TYR A 98 -7.84 3.14 -6.26
N HIS A 99 -9.08 2.96 -6.70
CA HIS A 99 -10.19 3.82 -6.30
C HIS A 99 -10.52 3.75 -4.81
N LEU A 100 -10.03 2.72 -4.10
CA LEU A 100 -10.22 2.59 -2.66
C LEU A 100 -9.22 3.43 -1.87
N TYR A 101 -8.09 3.77 -2.47
CA TYR A 101 -6.99 4.49 -1.82
C TYR A 101 -6.79 5.89 -2.38
N PHE A 102 -7.07 6.07 -3.65
CA PHE A 102 -6.77 7.31 -4.38
C PHE A 102 -8.01 7.80 -5.13
N VAL A 103 -8.15 9.12 -5.20
CA VAL A 103 -9.20 9.74 -6.00
C VAL A 103 -8.71 9.83 -7.44
N ILE A 104 -9.21 8.96 -8.29
CA ILE A 104 -8.84 8.87 -9.71
C ILE A 104 -10.06 8.87 -10.61
#